data_3da1576b0d3440b236c79bab958c4dc2
#
_entry.id   3da1576b0d3440b236c79bab958c4dc2
#
_cell.length_a   1.000
_cell.length_b   1.000
_cell.length_c   1.000
_cell.angle_alpha   90.00
_cell.angle_beta   90.00
_cell.angle_gamma   90.00
#
_symmetry.space_group_name_H-M   'P 1'
#
loop_
_entity.id
_entity.type
_entity.pdbx_description
1 polymer ?
#
loop_
_entity_poly.entity_id
_entity_poly.type
_entity_poly.pdbx_seq_one_letter_code
_entity_poly.pdbx_strand_id
1 'polypeptide(L)'
;TNYDNVDIIQPNLLEEFLKLFKDVVKLLENNVVMQRKFDGLIALSNPKYDIYMERFDPSKSIVGDSSFSNKWGLLQDSIVRYFDGNMNILDISEKHDLSFFEVREYVQKFVDKDLVNIVLDEIPRKSIKRVN
;
A
#
# COMPACT_ATOMS: atom_id res chain seq x y z
N THR A 1 16.33 14.66 38.71
CA THR A 1 14.86 14.57 38.84
C THR A 1 14.44 13.13 39.04
N ASN A 2 13.63 12.88 40.04
CA ASN A 2 13.16 11.55 40.44
C ASN A 2 12.27 10.82 39.38
N TYR A 3 12.17 11.37 38.16
CA TYR A 3 11.34 10.83 37.11
C TYR A 3 12.11 9.96 36.11
N ASP A 4 13.44 9.92 36.18
CA ASP A 4 14.30 9.09 35.31
C ASP A 4 14.57 7.72 35.93
N ASN A 5 13.62 7.16 36.62
CA ASN A 5 13.79 5.86 37.27
C ASN A 5 13.34 4.75 36.33
N VAL A 6 14.17 3.71 36.18
CA VAL A 6 13.89 2.52 35.34
C VAL A 6 12.57 1.84 35.73
N ASP A 7 12.12 1.99 36.96
CA ASP A 7 10.85 1.42 37.47
C ASP A 7 9.61 2.07 36.85
N ILE A 8 9.74 3.21 36.14
CA ILE A 8 8.65 3.91 35.45
C ILE A 8 8.42 3.32 34.06
N ILE A 9 9.40 2.64 33.48
CA ILE A 9 9.30 2.02 32.17
C ILE A 9 8.51 0.71 32.32
N GLN A 10 7.28 0.71 31.79
CA GLN A 10 6.50 -0.51 31.69
C GLN A 10 7.03 -1.35 30.51
N PRO A 11 7.50 -2.59 30.73
CA PRO A 11 8.05 -3.43 29.65
C PRO A 11 7.06 -3.62 28.50
N ASN A 12 5.76 -3.73 28.79
CA ASN A 12 4.72 -3.90 27.77
C ASN A 12 4.61 -2.68 26.84
N LEU A 13 4.71 -1.47 27.36
CA LEU A 13 4.70 -0.25 26.54
C LEU A 13 5.93 -0.14 25.66
N LEU A 14 7.09 -0.59 26.15
CA LEU A 14 8.31 -0.61 25.37
C LEU A 14 8.22 -1.61 24.20
N GLU A 15 7.66 -2.79 24.43
CA GLU A 15 7.42 -3.80 23.40
C GLU A 15 6.44 -3.30 22.34
N GLU A 16 5.34 -2.67 22.74
CA GLU A 16 4.37 -2.06 21.83
C GLU A 16 5.01 -0.94 21.00
N PHE A 17 5.82 -0.10 21.61
CA PHE A 17 6.55 0.96 20.93
C PHE A 17 7.53 0.41 19.90
N LEU A 18 8.32 -0.62 20.25
CA LEU A 18 9.25 -1.27 19.33
C LEU A 18 8.53 -1.95 18.17
N LYS A 19 7.39 -2.59 18.43
CA LYS A 19 6.57 -3.17 17.39
C LYS A 19 6.06 -2.10 16.42
N LEU A 20 5.49 -1.03 16.95
CA LEU A 20 5.02 0.11 16.16
C LEU A 20 6.16 0.72 15.32
N PHE A 21 7.32 0.90 15.91
CA PHE A 21 8.50 1.43 15.21
C PHE A 21 8.94 0.52 14.06
N LYS A 22 8.99 -0.79 14.27
CA LYS A 22 9.29 -1.76 13.22
C LYS A 22 8.27 -1.74 12.09
N ASP A 23 6.98 -1.61 12.42
CA ASP A 23 5.91 -1.55 11.43
C ASP A 23 6.00 -0.26 10.59
N VAL A 24 6.33 0.87 11.21
CA VAL A 24 6.56 2.14 10.51
C VAL A 24 7.77 2.04 9.58
N VAL A 25 8.87 1.45 10.02
CA VAL A 25 10.07 1.24 9.18
C VAL A 25 9.75 0.35 7.99
N LYS A 26 9.04 -0.76 8.19
CA LYS A 26 8.58 -1.64 7.10
C LYS A 26 7.70 -0.90 6.10
N LEU A 27 6.78 -0.07 6.58
CA LEU A 27 5.93 0.74 5.74
C LEU A 27 6.77 1.69 4.89
N LEU A 28 7.71 2.41 5.48
CA LEU A 28 8.58 3.34 4.77
C LEU A 28 9.46 2.64 3.72
N GLU A 29 9.99 1.47 4.03
CA GLU A 29 10.80 0.67 3.11
C GLU A 29 9.99 0.13 1.93
N ASN A 30 8.71 -0.14 2.12
CA ASN A 30 7.82 -0.71 1.10
C ASN A 30 6.95 0.35 0.41
N ASN A 31 7.01 1.61 0.85
CA ASN A 31 6.27 2.69 0.23
C ASN A 31 7.02 3.19 -1.00
N VAL A 32 6.63 2.68 -2.14
CA VAL A 32 7.29 2.91 -3.42
C VAL A 32 6.34 3.51 -4.44
N VAL A 33 6.90 4.17 -5.43
CA VAL A 33 6.21 4.69 -6.60
C VAL A 33 6.43 3.74 -7.76
N MET A 34 5.41 3.51 -8.56
CA MET A 34 5.47 2.61 -9.70
C MET A 34 5.36 3.35 -11.02
N GLN A 35 6.14 2.90 -11.98
CA GLN A 35 6.08 3.35 -13.36
C GLN A 35 5.72 2.18 -14.27
N ARG A 36 4.66 2.32 -15.07
CA ARG A 36 4.26 1.30 -16.02
C ARG A 36 5.29 1.12 -17.13
N LYS A 37 5.46 -0.12 -17.56
CA LYS A 37 6.31 -0.49 -18.69
C LYS A 37 5.53 -0.68 -19.99
N PHE A 38 4.21 -0.58 -19.96
CA PHE A 38 3.34 -0.83 -21.08
C PHE A 38 2.58 0.44 -21.47
N ASP A 39 2.16 0.50 -22.72
CA ASP A 39 1.28 1.52 -23.25
C ASP A 39 -0.13 0.93 -23.45
N GLY A 40 -1.15 1.74 -23.16
CA GLY A 40 -2.53 1.36 -23.32
C GLY A 40 -3.14 0.59 -22.15
N LEU A 41 -4.23 -0.11 -22.42
CA LEU A 41 -4.99 -0.87 -21.42
C LEU A 41 -4.53 -2.33 -21.40
N ILE A 42 -4.24 -2.84 -20.22
CA ILE A 42 -4.02 -4.27 -19.99
C ILE A 42 -5.29 -4.89 -19.46
N ALA A 43 -5.73 -5.98 -20.06
CA ALA A 43 -6.76 -6.81 -19.50
C ALA A 43 -6.18 -7.62 -18.32
N LEU A 44 -6.47 -7.21 -17.09
CA LEU A 44 -6.01 -7.88 -15.87
C LEU A 44 -6.54 -9.31 -15.77
N SER A 45 -7.68 -9.59 -16.42
CA SER A 45 -8.29 -10.91 -16.51
C SER A 45 -7.62 -11.85 -17.52
N ASN A 46 -6.60 -11.39 -18.25
CA ASN A 46 -5.89 -12.24 -19.19
C ASN A 46 -5.15 -13.35 -18.41
N PRO A 47 -5.35 -14.64 -18.74
CA PRO A 47 -4.69 -15.75 -18.06
C PRO A 47 -3.15 -15.67 -18.05
N LYS A 48 -2.58 -14.96 -19.02
CA LYS A 48 -1.14 -14.72 -19.09
C LYS A 48 -0.61 -13.97 -17.86
N TYR A 49 -1.42 -13.06 -17.31
CA TYR A 49 -0.99 -12.22 -16.19
C TYR A 49 -1.46 -12.76 -14.85
N ASP A 50 -2.65 -13.37 -14.79
CA ASP A 50 -3.24 -13.93 -13.57
C ASP A 50 -3.21 -12.93 -12.38
N ILE A 51 -3.52 -11.68 -12.68
CA ILE A 51 -3.49 -10.59 -11.69
C ILE A 51 -4.89 -10.24 -11.22
N TYR A 52 -5.91 -10.70 -11.94
CA TYR A 52 -7.28 -10.44 -11.57
C TYR A 52 -7.62 -11.15 -10.25
N MET A 53 -7.97 -10.39 -9.25
CA MET A 53 -8.54 -10.96 -8.03
C MET A 53 -10.01 -11.25 -8.30
N GLU A 54 -10.42 -12.50 -8.12
CA GLU A 54 -11.83 -12.85 -8.24
C GLU A 54 -12.66 -11.93 -7.35
N ARG A 55 -13.68 -11.33 -7.94
CA ARG A 55 -14.65 -10.56 -7.16
C ARG A 55 -15.24 -11.50 -6.14
N PHE A 56 -15.32 -11.02 -4.94
CA PHE A 56 -15.93 -11.72 -3.84
C PHE A 56 -17.26 -12.36 -4.29
N ASP A 57 -17.36 -13.68 -4.16
CA ASP A 57 -18.59 -14.43 -4.41
C ASP A 57 -19.45 -14.34 -3.13
N PRO A 58 -20.56 -13.57 -3.15
CA PRO A 58 -21.41 -13.42 -1.97
C PRO A 58 -22.02 -14.74 -1.48
N SER A 59 -22.01 -15.79 -2.32
CA SER A 59 -22.50 -17.10 -1.93
C SER A 59 -21.55 -17.87 -1.04
N LYS A 60 -20.28 -17.50 -1.00
CA LYS A 60 -19.23 -18.15 -0.22
C LYS A 60 -18.90 -17.46 1.11
N SER A 61 -19.46 -16.29 1.38
CA SER A 61 -19.22 -15.59 2.62
C SER A 61 -20.35 -15.77 3.62
N ILE A 62 -19.98 -16.25 4.77
CA ILE A 62 -20.89 -16.42 5.90
C ILE A 62 -21.23 -15.08 6.57
N VAL A 63 -20.42 -14.05 6.37
CA VAL A 63 -20.68 -12.68 6.84
C VAL A 63 -20.05 -11.72 5.83
N GLY A 64 -20.85 -11.31 4.82
CA GLY A 64 -20.36 -10.46 3.75
C GLY A 64 -20.12 -9.04 4.18
N ASP A 65 -18.89 -8.62 4.30
CA ASP A 65 -18.57 -7.21 4.19
C ASP A 65 -18.52 -6.81 2.72
N SER A 66 -19.70 -6.50 2.17
CA SER A 66 -19.86 -6.02 0.79
C SER A 66 -19.04 -4.74 0.53
N SER A 67 -18.73 -3.99 1.58
CA SER A 67 -17.89 -2.80 1.52
C SER A 67 -16.45 -3.13 1.12
N PHE A 68 -15.86 -4.17 1.70
CA PHE A 68 -14.49 -4.59 1.38
C PHE A 68 -14.36 -5.04 -0.08
N SER A 69 -15.30 -5.84 -0.56
CA SER A 69 -15.33 -6.28 -1.95
C SER A 69 -15.45 -5.13 -2.95
N ASN A 70 -16.25 -4.12 -2.63
CA ASN A 70 -16.42 -2.93 -3.46
C ASN A 70 -15.14 -2.09 -3.52
N LYS A 71 -14.45 -1.91 -2.40
CA LYS A 71 -13.18 -1.17 -2.33
C LYS A 71 -12.11 -1.81 -3.22
N TRP A 72 -11.96 -3.13 -3.16
CA TRP A 72 -11.04 -3.87 -4.00
C TRP A 72 -11.42 -3.82 -5.48
N GLY A 73 -12.70 -3.90 -5.80
CA GLY A 73 -13.17 -3.76 -7.18
C GLY A 73 -12.81 -2.39 -7.77
N LEU A 74 -13.02 -1.32 -7.01
CA LEU A 74 -12.65 0.04 -7.41
C LEU A 74 -11.14 0.20 -7.58
N LEU A 75 -10.34 -0.42 -6.69
CA LEU A 75 -8.89 -0.42 -6.84
C LEU A 75 -8.46 -1.14 -8.11
N GLN A 76 -8.99 -2.33 -8.38
CA GLN A 76 -8.65 -3.09 -9.58
C GLN A 76 -8.94 -2.32 -10.87
N ASP A 77 -10.07 -1.62 -10.91
CA ASP A 77 -10.45 -0.80 -12.07
C ASP A 77 -9.55 0.43 -12.27
N SER A 78 -8.90 0.88 -11.20
CA SER A 78 -8.15 2.13 -11.19
C SER A 78 -6.62 1.95 -11.12
N ILE A 79 -6.14 0.78 -10.65
CA ILE A 79 -4.73 0.57 -10.28
C ILE A 79 -3.74 0.92 -11.40
N VAL A 80 -4.09 0.58 -12.63
CA VAL A 80 -3.22 0.82 -13.80
C VAL A 80 -2.97 2.31 -14.03
N ARG A 81 -3.92 3.16 -13.65
CA ARG A 81 -3.79 4.62 -13.78
C ARG A 81 -2.79 5.20 -12.79
N TYR A 82 -2.57 4.51 -11.66
CA TYR A 82 -1.64 4.96 -10.62
C TYR A 82 -0.18 4.62 -10.92
N PHE A 83 0.07 3.85 -11.97
CA PHE A 83 1.41 3.49 -12.41
C PHE A 83 2.03 4.54 -13.34
N ASP A 84 1.84 5.80 -13.02
CA ASP A 84 2.33 6.95 -13.77
C ASP A 84 3.57 7.63 -13.16
N GLY A 85 4.04 7.09 -12.03
CA GLY A 85 5.18 7.65 -11.31
C GLY A 85 4.83 8.77 -10.31
N ASN A 86 3.56 9.05 -10.06
CA ASN A 86 3.12 10.17 -9.20
C ASN A 86 2.54 9.74 -7.86
N MET A 87 2.03 8.52 -7.74
CA MET A 87 1.41 8.03 -6.52
C MET A 87 2.22 6.89 -5.90
N ASN A 88 2.45 6.96 -4.60
CA ASN A 88 3.05 5.88 -3.83
C ASN A 88 1.99 4.93 -3.28
N ILE A 89 2.42 3.80 -2.72
CA ILE A 89 1.52 2.78 -2.17
C ILE A 89 0.63 3.31 -1.06
N LEU A 90 1.18 4.17 -0.20
CA LEU A 90 0.43 4.76 0.91
C LEU A 90 -0.73 5.62 0.41
N ASP A 91 -0.47 6.48 -0.59
CA ASP A 91 -1.49 7.32 -1.19
C ASP A 91 -2.63 6.49 -1.81
N ILE A 92 -2.28 5.38 -2.46
CA ILE A 92 -3.24 4.46 -3.06
C ILE A 92 -4.08 3.78 -1.98
N SER A 93 -3.44 3.28 -0.93
CA SER A 93 -4.13 2.60 0.18
C SER A 93 -5.09 3.54 0.91
N GLU A 94 -4.68 4.77 1.17
CA GLU A 94 -5.53 5.79 1.79
C GLU A 94 -6.71 6.17 0.90
N LYS A 95 -6.47 6.36 -0.39
CA LYS A 95 -7.51 6.74 -1.35
C LYS A 95 -8.63 5.70 -1.44
N HIS A 96 -8.29 4.42 -1.31
CA HIS A 96 -9.24 3.31 -1.40
C HIS A 96 -9.66 2.76 -0.04
N ASP A 97 -9.15 3.32 1.05
CA ASP A 97 -9.40 2.85 2.42
C ASP A 97 -9.10 1.34 2.57
N LEU A 98 -7.92 0.95 2.12
CA LEU A 98 -7.41 -0.42 2.15
C LEU A 98 -6.12 -0.50 2.96
N SER A 99 -5.78 -1.69 3.43
CA SER A 99 -4.53 -1.93 4.14
C SER A 99 -3.32 -1.71 3.22
N PHE A 100 -2.33 -0.95 3.72
CA PHE A 100 -1.09 -0.69 3.00
C PHE A 100 -0.39 -1.98 2.53
N PHE A 101 -0.26 -2.97 3.42
CA PHE A 101 0.46 -4.20 3.09
C PHE A 101 -0.28 -5.06 2.08
N GLU A 102 -1.62 -5.09 2.13
CA GLU A 102 -2.42 -5.80 1.13
C GLU A 102 -2.30 -5.15 -0.25
N VAL A 103 -2.34 -3.83 -0.33
CA VAL A 103 -2.12 -3.08 -1.58
C VAL A 103 -0.70 -3.30 -2.09
N ARG A 104 0.31 -3.28 -1.21
CA ARG A 104 1.71 -3.55 -1.57
C ARG A 104 1.89 -4.96 -2.14
N GLU A 105 1.27 -5.95 -1.52
CA GLU A 105 1.28 -7.34 -2.00
C GLU A 105 0.61 -7.47 -3.37
N TYR A 106 -0.50 -6.79 -3.57
CA TYR A 106 -1.18 -6.76 -4.87
C TYR A 106 -0.31 -6.11 -5.96
N VAL A 107 0.32 -4.99 -5.66
CA VAL A 107 1.26 -4.32 -6.59
C VAL A 107 2.46 -5.20 -6.90
N GLN A 108 2.93 -6.00 -5.93
CA GLN A 108 4.03 -6.94 -6.17
C GLN A 108 3.73 -7.93 -7.30
N LYS A 109 2.49 -8.34 -7.49
CA LYS A 109 2.10 -9.20 -8.61
C LYS A 109 2.38 -8.55 -9.96
N PHE A 110 2.20 -7.24 -10.09
CA PHE A 110 2.55 -6.50 -11.30
C PHE A 110 4.06 -6.42 -11.51
N VAL A 111 4.81 -6.26 -10.45
CA VAL A 111 6.28 -6.28 -10.51
C VAL A 111 6.80 -7.64 -10.95
N ASP A 112 6.26 -8.71 -10.39
CA ASP A 112 6.65 -10.11 -10.70
C ASP A 112 6.33 -10.49 -12.14
N LYS A 113 5.33 -9.87 -12.75
CA LYS A 113 4.97 -10.04 -14.17
C LYS A 113 5.70 -9.06 -15.10
N ASP A 114 6.64 -8.30 -14.58
CA ASP A 114 7.43 -7.32 -15.33
C ASP A 114 6.59 -6.21 -16.01
N LEU A 115 5.47 -5.88 -15.43
CA LEU A 115 4.55 -4.87 -15.96
C LEU A 115 4.85 -3.45 -15.45
N VAL A 116 5.49 -3.33 -14.30
CA VAL A 116 5.84 -2.05 -13.67
C VAL A 116 7.27 -2.07 -13.16
N ASN A 117 7.90 -0.90 -13.20
CA ASN A 117 9.15 -0.62 -12.50
C ASN A 117 8.85 0.04 -11.16
N ILE A 118 9.60 -0.33 -10.14
CA ILE A 118 9.63 0.41 -8.89
C ILE A 118 10.61 1.56 -9.07
N VAL A 119 10.09 2.77 -8.90
CA VAL A 119 10.89 3.99 -8.78
C VAL A 119 11.02 4.26 -7.31
N LEU A 120 12.25 4.32 -6.79
CA LEU A 120 12.47 4.76 -5.43
C LEU A 120 11.98 6.21 -5.35
N ASP A 121 10.99 6.44 -4.50
CA ASP A 121 10.53 7.78 -4.19
C ASP A 121 11.68 8.50 -3.47
N GLU A 122 12.49 9.21 -4.21
CA GLU A 122 13.17 10.35 -3.61
C GLU A 122 12.04 11.28 -3.19
N ILE A 123 11.69 11.22 -1.91
CA ILE A 123 10.67 12.09 -1.32
C ILE A 123 10.90 13.48 -1.92
N PRO A 124 10.05 13.97 -2.82
CA PRO A 124 10.21 15.32 -3.29
C PRO A 124 10.11 16.16 -2.02
N ARG A 125 11.22 16.64 -1.53
CA ARG A 125 11.23 17.67 -0.52
C ARG A 125 10.45 18.80 -1.15
N LYS A 126 9.14 18.84 -0.90
CA LYS A 126 8.34 20.02 -1.19
C LYS A 126 9.12 21.13 -0.54
N SER A 127 9.83 21.89 -1.35
CA SER A 127 10.49 23.07 -0.86
C SER A 127 9.39 23.86 -0.16
N ILE A 128 9.44 23.88 1.14
CA ILE A 128 8.58 24.76 1.91
C ILE A 128 8.96 26.14 1.43
N LYS A 129 8.18 26.65 0.48
CA LYS A 129 8.29 28.06 0.12
C LYS A 129 8.04 28.80 1.41
N ARG A 130 9.12 29.28 2.03
CA ARG A 130 8.97 30.23 3.12
C ARG A 130 8.19 31.38 2.55
N VAL A 131 6.97 31.51 3.01
CA VAL A 131 6.17 32.72 2.75
C VAL A 131 6.85 33.82 3.54
N ASN A 132 7.55 34.67 2.84
CA ASN A 132 8.06 35.92 3.43
C ASN A 132 6.91 36.89 3.61
#